data_b570617f8ed79f069b0126ee4c5a722f
#
_entry.id   b570617f8ed79f069b0126ee4c5a722f
#
_cell.length_a   1.000
_cell.length_b   1.000
_cell.length_c   1.000
_cell.angle_alpha   90.00
_cell.angle_beta   90.00
_cell.angle_gamma   90.00
#
_symmetry.space_group_name_H-M   'P 1'
#
loop_
_entity.id
_entity.type
_entity.pdbx_description
1 polymer ?
#
loop_
_entity_poly.entity_id
_entity_poly.type
_entity_poly.pdbx_seq_one_letter_code
_entity_poly.pdbx_strand_id
1 'polypeptide(L)'
;MDQVANLLRESGVKVFYDLFEEANLWGKNLYDYLSDIYMNKALYTIMFISEHYAKKLWPTHERQSMQARAFQESQEYILPARFDDTAIPGILPTVGYISLANRTPEEFVEVVHKKLINSGRTVPSEAIRKALFSTATIPRVDPKTPRVSVMSSSGSAISGATIVAIADNDTTKTGKTDASGTVTMTIPTRRRYQLLVAHPGFPGAVIPSWDPAEDVQVSLAPTENIGSLICHGTGYIPGLEGRLNPILDTSNRTYLYADNIAIDGGKNQPATFRVNHPVELEDCNGVVMQIRVLHIQGRTSLIQFVRPRYDR
;
A
#
# COMPACT_ATOMS: atom_id res chain seq x y z
N MET A 1 -14.74 -11.61 2.87
CA MET A 1 -13.34 -12.11 2.67
C MET A 1 -12.59 -11.22 1.72
N ASP A 2 -13.12 -10.92 0.56
CA ASP A 2 -12.48 -10.10 -0.49
C ASP A 2 -12.02 -8.73 0.02
N GLN A 3 -12.89 -8.04 0.79
CA GLN A 3 -12.54 -6.75 1.40
C GLN A 3 -11.34 -6.86 2.34
N VAL A 4 -11.31 -7.88 3.20
CA VAL A 4 -10.18 -8.12 4.12
C VAL A 4 -8.89 -8.41 3.35
N ALA A 5 -8.94 -9.27 2.32
CA ALA A 5 -7.79 -9.60 1.49
C ALA A 5 -7.24 -8.37 0.76
N ASN A 6 -8.13 -7.52 0.22
CA ASN A 6 -7.74 -6.27 -0.43
C ASN A 6 -7.11 -5.28 0.59
N LEU A 7 -7.73 -5.05 1.73
CA LEU A 7 -7.22 -4.15 2.78
C LEU A 7 -5.86 -4.61 3.31
N LEU A 8 -5.66 -5.91 3.55
CA LEU A 8 -4.36 -6.46 3.95
C LEU A 8 -3.31 -6.24 2.87
N ARG A 9 -3.64 -6.49 1.61
CA ARG A 9 -2.75 -6.26 0.48
C ARG A 9 -2.41 -4.78 0.32
N GLU A 10 -3.41 -3.90 0.43
CA GLU A 10 -3.24 -2.45 0.38
C GLU A 10 -2.38 -1.92 1.53
N SER A 11 -2.46 -2.56 2.71
CA SER A 11 -1.58 -2.25 3.84
C SER A 11 -0.17 -2.84 3.71
N GLY A 12 0.15 -3.48 2.58
CA GLY A 12 1.49 -4.04 2.30
C GLY A 12 1.75 -5.40 2.94
N VAL A 13 0.75 -6.05 3.50
CA VAL A 13 0.86 -7.44 3.94
C VAL A 13 0.86 -8.34 2.70
N LYS A 14 1.80 -9.29 2.65
CA LYS A 14 1.82 -10.30 1.60
C LYS A 14 0.69 -11.29 1.85
N VAL A 15 -0.34 -11.23 1.03
CA VAL A 15 -1.54 -12.08 1.15
C VAL A 15 -1.57 -13.07 0.00
N PHE A 16 -1.73 -14.35 0.32
CA PHE A 16 -2.20 -15.34 -0.64
C PHE A 16 -3.73 -15.42 -0.54
N TYR A 17 -4.40 -15.17 -1.66
CA TYR A 17 -5.83 -15.29 -1.82
C TYR A 17 -6.11 -15.82 -3.24
N ASP A 18 -6.92 -16.85 -3.37
CA ASP A 18 -7.15 -17.59 -4.61
C ASP A 18 -7.59 -16.69 -5.78
N LEU A 19 -8.49 -15.73 -5.53
CA LEU A 19 -8.91 -14.76 -6.55
C LEU A 19 -7.79 -13.82 -7.02
N PHE A 20 -6.72 -13.66 -6.25
CA PHE A 20 -5.55 -12.90 -6.69
C PHE A 20 -4.58 -13.73 -7.53
N GLU A 21 -4.71 -15.04 -7.46
CA GLU A 21 -3.75 -16.02 -8.00
C GLU A 21 -4.34 -16.87 -9.13
N GLU A 22 -5.52 -16.53 -9.66
CA GLU A 22 -6.24 -17.34 -10.67
C GLU A 22 -5.34 -17.81 -11.81
N ALA A 23 -4.54 -16.91 -12.39
CA ALA A 23 -3.63 -17.25 -13.49
C ALA A 23 -2.51 -18.21 -13.04
N ASN A 24 -2.05 -18.09 -11.81
CA ASN A 24 -1.00 -18.96 -11.25
C ASN A 24 -1.54 -20.33 -10.80
N LEU A 25 -2.83 -20.40 -10.50
CA LEU A 25 -3.51 -21.63 -10.09
C LEU A 25 -3.98 -22.45 -11.29
N TRP A 26 -4.16 -21.83 -12.44
CA TRP A 26 -4.67 -22.49 -13.63
C TRP A 26 -3.75 -23.63 -14.07
N GLY A 27 -4.33 -24.85 -14.15
CA GLY A 27 -3.64 -26.08 -14.56
C GLY A 27 -2.78 -26.74 -13.47
N LYS A 28 -2.75 -26.22 -12.23
CA LYS A 28 -2.03 -26.83 -11.12
C LYS A 28 -2.91 -27.83 -10.34
N ASN A 29 -2.28 -28.82 -9.72
CA ASN A 29 -2.91 -29.58 -8.65
C ASN A 29 -3.07 -28.66 -7.43
N LEU A 30 -4.30 -28.19 -7.22
CA LEU A 30 -4.61 -27.22 -6.16
C LEU A 30 -4.30 -27.78 -4.77
N TYR A 31 -4.47 -29.08 -4.55
CA TYR A 31 -4.21 -29.70 -3.26
C TYR A 31 -2.74 -29.60 -2.86
N ASP A 32 -1.84 -30.00 -3.74
CA ASP A 32 -0.40 -29.97 -3.48
C ASP A 32 0.11 -28.53 -3.37
N TYR A 33 -0.38 -27.66 -4.25
CA TYR A 33 0.03 -26.27 -4.27
C TYR A 33 -0.41 -25.48 -3.03
N LEU A 34 -1.66 -25.64 -2.59
CA LEU A 34 -2.18 -25.01 -1.39
C LEU A 34 -1.55 -25.60 -0.13
N SER A 35 -1.29 -26.90 -0.10
CA SER A 35 -0.57 -27.56 1.00
C SER A 35 0.82 -26.94 1.19
N ASP A 36 1.59 -26.75 0.11
CA ASP A 36 2.91 -26.12 0.18
C ASP A 36 2.84 -24.66 0.68
N ILE A 37 1.82 -23.90 0.26
CA ILE A 37 1.64 -22.53 0.75
C ILE A 37 1.35 -22.53 2.25
N TYR A 38 0.42 -23.36 2.70
CA TYR A 38 0.00 -23.40 4.10
C TYR A 38 1.10 -23.93 5.02
N MET A 39 1.84 -24.94 4.60
CA MET A 39 2.87 -25.57 5.42
C MET A 39 4.20 -24.81 5.43
N ASN A 40 4.60 -24.24 4.28
CA ASN A 40 5.98 -23.80 4.09
C ASN A 40 6.13 -22.28 3.84
N LYS A 41 5.07 -21.59 3.39
CA LYS A 41 5.18 -20.21 2.92
C LYS A 41 4.36 -19.21 3.72
N ALA A 42 3.25 -19.62 4.33
CA ALA A 42 2.40 -18.74 5.12
C ALA A 42 2.90 -18.66 6.57
N LEU A 43 3.01 -17.44 7.11
CA LEU A 43 3.24 -17.24 8.53
C LEU A 43 1.98 -17.58 9.33
N TYR A 44 0.83 -17.16 8.82
CA TYR A 44 -0.49 -17.44 9.38
C TYR A 44 -1.48 -17.76 8.28
N THR A 45 -2.42 -18.65 8.58
CA THR A 45 -3.58 -18.92 7.75
C THR A 45 -4.83 -18.45 8.49
N ILE A 46 -5.55 -17.47 7.92
CA ILE A 46 -6.83 -17.01 8.47
C ILE A 46 -7.94 -17.89 7.92
N MET A 47 -8.63 -18.59 8.81
CA MET A 47 -9.75 -19.45 8.45
C MET A 47 -11.08 -18.74 8.76
N PHE A 48 -11.79 -18.34 7.72
CA PHE A 48 -13.13 -17.77 7.83
C PHE A 48 -14.17 -18.87 7.97
N ILE A 49 -14.76 -18.98 9.16
CA ILE A 49 -15.67 -20.05 9.54
C ILE A 49 -17.12 -19.55 9.43
N SER A 50 -17.92 -20.31 8.67
CA SER A 50 -19.37 -20.15 8.56
C SER A 50 -20.04 -21.47 8.27
N GLU A 51 -21.36 -21.56 8.45
CA GLU A 51 -22.15 -22.74 8.10
C GLU A 51 -21.94 -23.16 6.62
N HIS A 52 -21.88 -22.18 5.71
CA HIS A 52 -21.61 -22.46 4.29
C HIS A 52 -20.20 -23.02 4.05
N TYR A 53 -19.21 -22.51 4.77
CA TYR A 53 -17.85 -23.02 4.69
C TYR A 53 -17.75 -24.46 5.19
N ALA A 54 -18.37 -24.76 6.33
CA ALA A 54 -18.41 -26.12 6.88
C ALA A 54 -19.04 -27.11 5.91
N LYS A 55 -20.16 -26.75 5.26
CA LYS A 55 -20.80 -27.59 4.25
C LYS A 55 -19.94 -27.84 3.02
N LYS A 56 -19.13 -26.86 2.61
CA LYS A 56 -18.26 -26.96 1.44
C LYS A 56 -16.99 -27.81 1.72
N LEU A 57 -16.43 -27.69 2.92
CA LEU A 57 -15.20 -28.42 3.30
C LEU A 57 -15.42 -29.90 3.52
N TRP A 58 -16.59 -30.32 3.99
CA TRP A 58 -16.82 -31.63 4.55
C TRP A 58 -17.88 -32.47 3.80
N PRO A 59 -17.74 -32.65 2.46
CA PRO A 59 -18.75 -33.42 1.71
C PRO A 59 -18.71 -34.94 1.99
N THR A 60 -17.58 -35.50 2.51
CA THR A 60 -17.45 -36.91 2.83
C THR A 60 -16.70 -37.14 4.14
N HIS A 61 -17.07 -38.19 4.86
CA HIS A 61 -16.56 -38.52 6.19
C HIS A 61 -15.02 -38.77 6.22
N GLU A 62 -14.47 -39.39 5.19
CA GLU A 62 -13.02 -39.66 5.09
C GLU A 62 -12.23 -38.35 4.92
N ARG A 63 -12.71 -37.45 4.08
CA ARG A 63 -12.09 -36.17 3.86
C ARG A 63 -12.12 -35.29 5.12
N GLN A 64 -13.21 -35.36 5.88
CA GLN A 64 -13.36 -34.71 7.19
C GLN A 64 -12.26 -35.16 8.18
N SER A 65 -11.99 -36.44 8.27
CA SER A 65 -11.00 -36.98 9.19
C SER A 65 -9.55 -36.58 8.82
N MET A 66 -9.22 -36.54 7.52
CA MET A 66 -7.90 -36.10 7.05
C MET A 66 -7.65 -34.64 7.27
N GLN A 67 -8.66 -33.78 6.99
CA GLN A 67 -8.56 -32.33 7.22
C GLN A 67 -8.53 -32.00 8.72
N ALA A 68 -9.34 -32.69 9.53
CA ALA A 68 -9.30 -32.54 10.99
C ALA A 68 -7.92 -32.82 11.56
N ARG A 69 -7.23 -33.86 11.06
CA ARG A 69 -5.86 -34.18 11.45
C ARG A 69 -4.87 -33.09 11.03
N ALA A 70 -4.96 -32.63 9.79
CA ALA A 70 -4.10 -31.54 9.31
C ALA A 70 -4.28 -30.24 10.13
N PHE A 71 -5.50 -29.93 10.54
CA PHE A 71 -5.77 -28.79 11.43
C PHE A 71 -5.22 -28.96 12.84
N GLN A 72 -5.23 -30.19 13.38
CA GLN A 72 -4.62 -30.46 14.69
C GLN A 72 -3.10 -30.31 14.68
N GLU A 73 -2.44 -30.71 13.62
CA GLU A 73 -0.98 -30.63 13.46
C GLU A 73 -0.51 -29.19 13.18
N SER A 74 -1.39 -28.32 12.68
CA SER A 74 -1.07 -26.94 12.24
C SER A 74 -1.71 -25.85 13.10
N GLN A 75 -2.16 -26.15 14.30
CA GLN A 75 -2.97 -25.21 15.13
C GLN A 75 -2.29 -23.87 15.43
N GLU A 76 -0.97 -23.83 15.55
CA GLU A 76 -0.24 -22.58 15.85
C GLU A 76 -0.28 -21.56 14.73
N TYR A 77 -0.54 -21.99 13.49
CA TYR A 77 -0.57 -21.16 12.29
C TYR A 77 -1.97 -20.78 11.83
N ILE A 78 -3.01 -21.44 12.37
CA ILE A 78 -4.39 -21.21 11.97
C ILE A 78 -5.01 -20.19 12.90
N LEU A 79 -5.53 -19.11 12.33
CA LEU A 79 -6.24 -18.03 13.01
C LEU A 79 -7.74 -18.10 12.67
N PRO A 80 -8.59 -18.69 13.53
CA PRO A 80 -10.01 -18.81 13.26
C PRO A 80 -10.71 -17.44 13.36
N ALA A 81 -11.49 -17.11 12.33
CA ALA A 81 -12.34 -15.94 12.24
C ALA A 81 -13.80 -16.39 11.95
N ARG A 82 -14.72 -16.21 12.90
CA ARG A 82 -16.05 -16.82 12.88
C ARG A 82 -17.13 -15.80 12.54
N PHE A 83 -17.94 -16.12 11.53
CA PHE A 83 -19.19 -15.41 11.25
C PHE A 83 -20.36 -15.91 12.14
N ASP A 84 -20.29 -17.18 12.54
CA ASP A 84 -21.29 -17.86 13.34
C ASP A 84 -20.63 -18.91 14.25
N ASP A 85 -21.44 -19.63 15.06
CA ASP A 85 -20.98 -20.60 16.03
C ASP A 85 -20.73 -22.01 15.44
N THR A 86 -20.61 -22.13 14.13
CA THR A 86 -20.40 -23.41 13.45
C THR A 86 -19.11 -24.08 13.94
N ALA A 87 -19.21 -25.32 14.37
CA ALA A 87 -18.08 -26.12 14.76
C ALA A 87 -17.35 -26.67 13.54
N ILE A 88 -16.01 -26.60 13.56
CA ILE A 88 -15.13 -27.20 12.53
C ILE A 88 -14.39 -28.36 13.16
N PRO A 89 -14.52 -29.59 12.64
CA PRO A 89 -13.74 -30.72 13.08
C PRO A 89 -12.23 -30.46 12.99
N GLY A 90 -11.48 -30.79 14.04
CA GLY A 90 -10.04 -30.55 14.13
C GLY A 90 -9.65 -29.22 14.77
N ILE A 91 -10.56 -28.26 14.92
CA ILE A 91 -10.33 -27.05 15.72
C ILE A 91 -10.94 -27.28 17.11
N LEU A 92 -10.07 -27.34 18.11
CA LEU A 92 -10.51 -27.53 19.48
C LEU A 92 -11.34 -26.32 19.97
N PRO A 93 -12.38 -26.52 20.78
CA PRO A 93 -13.16 -25.40 21.36
C PRO A 93 -12.33 -24.44 22.21
N THR A 94 -11.16 -24.88 22.65
CA THR A 94 -10.21 -24.08 23.46
C THR A 94 -9.32 -23.18 22.61
N VAL A 95 -9.34 -23.32 21.26
CA VAL A 95 -8.58 -22.44 20.36
C VAL A 95 -9.27 -21.07 20.32
N GLY A 96 -8.50 -20.03 20.63
CA GLY A 96 -8.99 -18.64 20.55
C GLY A 96 -9.40 -18.27 19.12
N TYR A 97 -10.51 -17.58 18.97
CA TYR A 97 -11.01 -17.10 17.69
C TYR A 97 -11.41 -15.62 17.73
N ILE A 98 -11.54 -15.01 16.59
CA ILE A 98 -12.11 -13.67 16.44
C ILE A 98 -13.54 -13.80 15.89
N SER A 99 -14.53 -13.22 16.62
CA SER A 99 -15.89 -13.09 16.12
C SER A 99 -15.98 -11.95 15.10
N LEU A 100 -16.64 -12.22 13.97
CA LEU A 100 -16.90 -11.26 12.89
C LEU A 100 -18.35 -10.76 12.90
N ALA A 101 -19.19 -11.22 13.81
CA ALA A 101 -20.62 -10.89 13.85
C ALA A 101 -20.90 -9.38 13.96
N ASN A 102 -20.05 -8.65 14.71
CA ASN A 102 -20.19 -7.20 14.95
C ASN A 102 -18.90 -6.44 14.62
N ARG A 103 -18.12 -6.91 13.64
CA ARG A 103 -16.82 -6.33 13.31
C ARG A 103 -16.74 -5.97 11.84
N THR A 104 -16.27 -4.76 11.54
CA THR A 104 -16.01 -4.35 10.16
C THR A 104 -14.74 -5.03 9.62
N PRO A 105 -14.57 -5.12 8.28
CA PRO A 105 -13.35 -5.62 7.67
C PRO A 105 -12.09 -4.85 8.13
N GLU A 106 -12.19 -3.53 8.30
CA GLU A 106 -11.11 -2.65 8.75
C GLU A 106 -10.69 -2.98 10.19
N GLU A 107 -11.63 -3.12 11.11
CA GLU A 107 -11.39 -3.51 12.50
C GLU A 107 -10.74 -4.91 12.59
N PHE A 108 -11.15 -5.82 11.72
CA PHE A 108 -10.54 -7.15 11.67
C PHE A 108 -9.11 -7.09 11.16
N VAL A 109 -8.83 -6.31 10.12
CA VAL A 109 -7.49 -6.08 9.59
C VAL A 109 -6.56 -5.50 10.65
N GLU A 110 -7.04 -4.59 11.51
CA GLU A 110 -6.24 -4.08 12.64
C GLU A 110 -5.82 -5.19 13.62
N VAL A 111 -6.70 -6.15 13.88
CA VAL A 111 -6.34 -7.29 14.76
C VAL A 111 -5.27 -8.17 14.10
N VAL A 112 -5.40 -8.44 12.79
CA VAL A 112 -4.39 -9.19 12.04
C VAL A 112 -3.04 -8.48 12.09
N HIS A 113 -3.02 -7.17 11.93
CA HIS A 113 -1.79 -6.39 12.02
C HIS A 113 -1.14 -6.45 13.41
N LYS A 114 -1.94 -6.33 14.48
CA LYS A 114 -1.43 -6.51 15.85
C LYS A 114 -0.81 -7.90 16.04
N LYS A 115 -1.44 -8.94 15.49
CA LYS A 115 -0.90 -10.31 15.54
C LYS A 115 0.44 -10.43 14.82
N LEU A 116 0.56 -9.81 13.63
CA LEU A 116 1.81 -9.79 12.85
C LEU A 116 2.93 -9.04 13.58
N ILE A 117 2.64 -7.87 14.16
CA ILE A 117 3.60 -7.09 14.96
C ILE A 117 4.09 -7.89 16.16
N ASN A 118 3.18 -8.54 16.89
CA ASN A 118 3.51 -9.36 18.04
C ASN A 118 4.38 -10.58 17.70
N SER A 119 4.38 -11.03 16.44
CA SER A 119 5.27 -12.09 15.94
C SER A 119 6.62 -11.59 15.44
N GLY A 120 6.97 -10.33 15.71
CA GLY A 120 8.24 -9.72 15.32
C GLY A 120 8.32 -9.32 13.84
N ARG A 121 7.18 -9.30 13.14
CA ARG A 121 7.14 -8.86 11.73
C ARG A 121 6.83 -7.36 11.64
N THR A 122 7.57 -6.67 10.81
CA THR A 122 7.24 -5.29 10.43
C THR A 122 6.00 -5.31 9.55
N VAL A 123 4.87 -4.96 10.12
CA VAL A 123 3.73 -4.52 9.32
C VAL A 123 4.02 -3.07 8.94
N PRO A 124 3.81 -2.67 7.68
CA PRO A 124 3.88 -1.25 7.32
C PRO A 124 3.05 -0.45 8.32
N SER A 125 3.67 0.54 8.97
CA SER A 125 3.11 1.19 10.16
C SER A 125 1.69 1.69 9.94
N GLU A 126 0.90 1.78 11.01
CA GLU A 126 -0.45 2.41 11.03
C GLU A 126 -0.51 3.79 10.35
N ALA A 127 0.63 4.47 10.28
CA ALA A 127 0.82 5.71 9.55
C ALA A 127 0.48 5.60 8.04
N ILE A 128 0.57 4.41 7.46
CA ILE A 128 0.23 4.17 6.05
C ILE A 128 -1.27 3.88 5.85
N ARG A 129 -2.03 3.64 6.91
CA ARG A 129 -3.44 3.25 6.87
C ARG A 129 -4.43 4.39 7.04
N LYS A 130 -4.06 5.45 7.75
CA LYS A 130 -4.89 6.66 7.80
C LYS A 130 -4.80 7.35 6.46
N ALA A 131 -5.90 7.90 5.98
CA ALA A 131 -5.86 8.82 4.85
C ALA A 131 -4.78 9.87 5.13
N LEU A 132 -3.63 9.72 4.47
CA LEU A 132 -2.45 10.56 4.69
C LEU A 132 -2.65 11.97 4.14
N PHE A 133 -3.73 12.18 3.40
CA PHE A 133 -4.14 13.48 2.89
C PHE A 133 -5.65 13.58 2.76
N SER A 134 -6.13 14.79 2.75
CA SER A 134 -7.49 15.14 2.32
C SER A 134 -7.45 16.33 1.38
N THR A 135 -8.52 16.53 0.61
CA THR A 135 -8.66 17.66 -0.32
C THR A 135 -9.93 18.41 -0.03
N ALA A 136 -9.88 19.71 -0.17
CA ALA A 136 -11.04 20.58 -0.17
C ALA A 136 -10.99 21.49 -1.40
N THR A 137 -12.12 21.62 -2.09
CA THR A 137 -12.31 22.59 -3.17
C THR A 137 -12.68 23.92 -2.57
N ILE A 138 -11.99 24.98 -2.97
CA ILE A 138 -12.23 26.34 -2.48
C ILE A 138 -12.71 27.20 -3.65
N PRO A 139 -13.85 27.90 -3.52
CA PRO A 139 -14.30 28.81 -4.55
C PRO A 139 -13.22 29.83 -4.89
N ARG A 140 -12.96 30.01 -6.18
CA ARG A 140 -11.92 30.94 -6.64
C ARG A 140 -12.38 32.38 -6.55
N VAL A 141 -11.52 33.21 -5.97
CA VAL A 141 -11.71 34.66 -5.89
C VAL A 141 -11.25 35.36 -7.19
N ASP A 142 -10.16 34.88 -7.82
CA ASP A 142 -9.65 35.37 -9.08
C ASP A 142 -9.71 34.30 -10.18
N PRO A 143 -10.52 34.47 -11.24
CA PRO A 143 -10.73 33.46 -12.26
C PRO A 143 -9.51 33.17 -13.16
N LYS A 144 -8.43 33.96 -13.08
CA LYS A 144 -7.30 33.88 -14.03
C LYS A 144 -6.15 32.96 -13.58
N THR A 145 -6.04 32.66 -12.29
CA THR A 145 -4.86 31.98 -11.73
C THR A 145 -5.25 30.90 -10.76
N PRO A 146 -5.30 29.60 -11.21
CA PRO A 146 -5.58 28.47 -10.33
C PRO A 146 -4.52 28.32 -9.24
N ARG A 147 -4.96 28.12 -8.00
CA ARG A 147 -4.10 27.96 -6.84
C ARG A 147 -4.24 26.58 -6.20
N VAL A 148 -3.12 26.08 -5.75
CA VAL A 148 -3.04 24.88 -4.92
C VAL A 148 -2.44 25.27 -3.58
N SER A 149 -3.16 24.99 -2.50
CA SER A 149 -2.68 25.22 -1.13
C SER A 149 -2.36 23.90 -0.48
N VAL A 150 -1.23 23.80 0.22
CA VAL A 150 -0.82 22.59 0.95
C VAL A 150 -0.66 22.94 2.42
N MET A 151 -1.44 22.29 3.25
CA MET A 151 -1.48 22.51 4.69
C MET A 151 -1.21 21.21 5.44
N SER A 152 -0.73 21.27 6.65
CA SER A 152 -0.76 20.12 7.53
C SER A 152 -2.20 19.85 8.03
N SER A 153 -2.50 18.65 8.48
CA SER A 153 -3.79 18.34 9.11
C SER A 153 -4.04 19.15 10.39
N SER A 154 -3.00 19.77 10.97
CA SER A 154 -3.12 20.72 12.08
C SER A 154 -3.41 22.17 11.63
N GLY A 155 -3.53 22.42 10.32
CA GLY A 155 -3.81 23.73 9.76
C GLY A 155 -2.59 24.61 9.50
N SER A 156 -1.37 24.11 9.71
CA SER A 156 -0.14 24.86 9.41
C SER A 156 0.21 24.80 7.92
N ALA A 157 0.67 25.91 7.35
CA ALA A 157 1.13 25.96 5.96
C ALA A 157 2.36 25.09 5.74
N ILE A 158 2.39 24.34 4.62
CA ILE A 158 3.54 23.55 4.20
C ILE A 158 4.24 24.28 3.06
N SER A 159 5.36 24.92 3.40
CA SER A 159 6.22 25.61 2.43
C SER A 159 7.15 24.63 1.71
N GLY A 160 7.45 24.87 0.44
CA GLY A 160 8.39 24.06 -0.34
C GLY A 160 7.81 22.73 -0.86
N ALA A 161 6.52 22.47 -0.65
CA ALA A 161 5.87 21.31 -1.25
C ALA A 161 5.89 21.43 -2.79
N THR A 162 6.34 20.36 -3.44
CA THR A 162 6.36 20.26 -4.91
C THR A 162 5.01 19.80 -5.40
N ILE A 163 4.41 20.53 -6.31
CA ILE A 163 3.15 20.20 -6.98
C ILE A 163 3.45 19.95 -8.46
N VAL A 164 2.97 18.84 -9.01
CA VAL A 164 3.00 18.57 -10.45
C VAL A 164 1.58 18.35 -10.94
N ALA A 165 1.14 19.19 -11.86
CA ALA A 165 -0.09 18.99 -12.62
C ALA A 165 0.23 18.21 -13.89
N ILE A 166 -0.42 17.07 -14.11
CA ILE A 166 -0.23 16.20 -15.27
C ILE A 166 -1.50 16.19 -16.09
N ALA A 167 -1.39 16.52 -17.37
CA ALA A 167 -2.49 16.41 -18.33
C ALA A 167 -2.54 14.99 -18.95
N ASP A 168 -3.65 14.64 -19.59
CA ASP A 168 -3.86 13.34 -20.24
C ASP A 168 -2.82 12.99 -21.32
N ASN A 169 -2.16 14.00 -21.87
CA ASN A 169 -1.09 13.85 -22.87
C ASN A 169 0.33 13.87 -22.25
N ASP A 170 0.46 13.55 -20.99
CA ASP A 170 1.70 13.54 -20.19
C ASP A 170 2.42 14.90 -20.09
N THR A 171 1.79 16.00 -20.53
CA THR A 171 2.34 17.33 -20.32
C THR A 171 2.26 17.69 -18.84
N THR A 172 3.39 18.09 -18.27
CA THR A 172 3.49 18.42 -16.86
C THR A 172 3.75 19.92 -16.65
N LYS A 173 3.22 20.44 -15.54
CA LYS A 173 3.60 21.73 -14.98
C LYS A 173 3.92 21.58 -13.52
N THR A 174 5.05 22.12 -13.11
CA THR A 174 5.56 22.01 -11.75
C THR A 174 5.53 23.37 -11.06
N GLY A 175 5.18 23.38 -9.79
CA GLY A 175 5.26 24.53 -8.91
C GLY A 175 5.72 24.09 -7.51
N LYS A 176 6.13 25.07 -6.70
CA LYS A 176 6.43 24.86 -5.27
C LYS A 176 5.66 25.85 -4.43
N THR A 177 5.15 25.39 -3.30
CA THR A 177 4.45 26.26 -2.34
C THR A 177 5.40 27.26 -1.69
N ASP A 178 4.91 28.47 -1.51
CA ASP A 178 5.57 29.56 -0.78
C ASP A 178 5.43 29.39 0.74
N ALA A 179 5.82 30.44 1.50
CA ALA A 179 5.72 30.44 2.96
C ALA A 179 4.26 30.35 3.47
N SER A 180 3.27 30.73 2.67
CA SER A 180 1.84 30.56 2.98
C SER A 180 1.31 29.17 2.65
N GLY A 181 2.15 28.28 2.14
CA GLY A 181 1.76 26.94 1.68
C GLY A 181 1.01 26.97 0.34
N THR A 182 1.08 28.06 -0.42
CA THR A 182 0.27 28.23 -1.64
C THR A 182 1.18 28.35 -2.88
N VAL A 183 0.71 27.79 -3.99
CA VAL A 183 1.32 27.97 -5.31
C VAL A 183 0.25 28.34 -6.34
N THR A 184 0.57 29.29 -7.19
CA THR A 184 -0.24 29.65 -8.37
C THR A 184 0.26 28.87 -9.58
N MET A 185 -0.64 28.15 -10.27
CA MET A 185 -0.30 27.34 -11.42
C MET A 185 -0.64 28.07 -12.71
N THR A 186 0.34 28.21 -13.63
CA THR A 186 0.11 28.75 -14.97
C THR A 186 -0.19 27.60 -15.92
N ILE A 187 -1.46 27.21 -16.01
CA ILE A 187 -1.95 26.10 -16.81
C ILE A 187 -3.25 26.44 -17.54
N PRO A 188 -3.56 25.81 -18.69
CA PRO A 188 -4.85 25.95 -19.35
C PRO A 188 -6.01 25.51 -18.46
N THR A 189 -7.04 26.34 -18.31
CA THR A 189 -8.18 26.09 -17.41
C THR A 189 -9.30 25.25 -18.03
N ARG A 190 -9.16 24.83 -19.30
CA ARG A 190 -10.18 24.06 -20.02
C ARG A 190 -9.98 22.55 -19.96
N ARG A 191 -9.03 22.07 -19.15
CA ARG A 191 -8.68 20.64 -19.00
C ARG A 191 -8.69 20.28 -17.54
N ARG A 192 -8.95 19.03 -17.25
CA ARG A 192 -8.67 18.44 -15.95
C ARG A 192 -7.23 17.96 -15.89
N TYR A 193 -6.69 17.98 -14.69
CA TYR A 193 -5.31 17.54 -14.43
C TYR A 193 -5.30 16.56 -13.27
N GLN A 194 -4.41 15.61 -13.32
CA GLN A 194 -4.00 14.90 -12.13
C GLN A 194 -2.99 15.77 -11.37
N LEU A 195 -3.15 15.91 -10.05
CA LEU A 195 -2.15 16.59 -9.22
C LEU A 195 -1.37 15.56 -8.40
N LEU A 196 -0.06 15.70 -8.42
CA LEU A 196 0.85 15.06 -7.50
C LEU A 196 1.38 16.11 -6.53
N VAL A 197 1.37 15.80 -5.23
CA VAL A 197 1.90 16.66 -4.18
C VAL A 197 2.94 15.88 -3.39
N ALA A 198 4.13 16.46 -3.21
CA ALA A 198 5.22 15.85 -2.48
C ALA A 198 5.95 16.85 -1.60
N HIS A 199 6.39 16.39 -0.43
CA HIS A 199 7.27 17.13 0.46
C HIS A 199 8.18 16.16 1.25
N PRO A 200 9.48 16.46 1.43
CA PRO A 200 10.40 15.53 2.10
C PRO A 200 10.03 15.17 3.55
N GLY A 201 9.21 15.97 4.22
CA GLY A 201 8.76 15.73 5.59
C GLY A 201 7.30 15.30 5.72
N PHE A 202 6.61 15.03 4.62
CA PHE A 202 5.20 14.65 4.60
C PHE A 202 4.94 13.52 3.59
N PRO A 203 3.85 12.74 3.78
CA PRO A 203 3.42 11.76 2.79
C PRO A 203 3.04 12.43 1.47
N GLY A 204 3.12 11.66 0.39
CA GLY A 204 2.69 12.09 -0.93
C GLY A 204 1.17 12.05 -1.09
N ALA A 205 0.63 12.92 -1.96
CA ALA A 205 -0.79 12.91 -2.32
C ALA A 205 -0.97 12.83 -3.84
N VAL A 206 -1.95 12.03 -4.25
CA VAL A 206 -2.40 11.90 -5.65
C VAL A 206 -3.85 12.34 -5.72
N ILE A 207 -4.13 13.40 -6.45
CA ILE A 207 -5.48 13.90 -6.73
C ILE A 207 -5.79 13.52 -8.19
N PRO A 208 -6.66 12.52 -8.43
CA PRO A 208 -6.82 11.94 -9.76
C PRO A 208 -7.40 12.90 -10.80
N SER A 209 -8.20 13.87 -10.36
CA SER A 209 -8.89 14.79 -11.26
C SER A 209 -9.16 16.11 -10.58
N TRP A 210 -8.33 17.11 -10.89
CA TRP A 210 -8.51 18.49 -10.46
C TRP A 210 -8.99 19.34 -11.63
N ASP A 211 -10.04 20.12 -11.38
CA ASP A 211 -10.51 21.15 -12.31
C ASP A 211 -9.82 22.49 -11.96
N PRO A 212 -8.97 23.05 -12.84
CA PRO A 212 -8.31 24.31 -12.57
C PRO A 212 -9.27 25.53 -12.61
N ALA A 213 -10.55 25.32 -12.87
CA ALA A 213 -11.58 26.33 -12.61
C ALA A 213 -11.77 26.58 -11.11
N GLU A 214 -11.31 25.67 -10.26
CA GLU A 214 -11.44 25.72 -8.81
C GLU A 214 -10.05 25.69 -8.15
N ASP A 215 -9.89 26.42 -7.06
CA ASP A 215 -8.72 26.28 -6.19
C ASP A 215 -8.87 24.99 -5.37
N VAL A 216 -7.76 24.38 -5.01
CA VAL A 216 -7.75 23.18 -4.19
C VAL A 216 -6.83 23.33 -2.99
N GLN A 217 -7.31 22.89 -1.84
CA GLN A 217 -6.49 22.75 -0.64
C GLN A 217 -6.24 21.27 -0.38
N VAL A 218 -4.97 20.92 -0.22
CA VAL A 218 -4.51 19.56 0.13
C VAL A 218 -4.00 19.60 1.55
N SER A 219 -4.58 18.78 2.42
CA SER A 219 -4.14 18.63 3.81
C SER A 219 -3.36 17.34 3.97
N LEU A 220 -2.10 17.43 4.40
CA LEU A 220 -1.20 16.29 4.62
C LEU A 220 -1.10 15.99 6.12
N ALA A 221 -1.28 14.73 6.49
CA ALA A 221 -1.11 14.31 7.87
C ALA A 221 0.39 14.24 8.22
N PRO A 222 0.89 14.97 9.23
CA PRO A 222 2.25 14.80 9.68
C PRO A 222 2.45 13.37 10.19
N THR A 223 3.46 12.71 9.69
CA THR A 223 3.76 11.33 10.03
C THR A 223 5.25 11.20 10.25
N GLU A 224 5.64 10.64 11.39
CA GLU A 224 7.05 10.42 11.70
C GLU A 224 7.71 9.56 10.63
N ASN A 225 8.88 10.00 10.19
CA ASN A 225 9.76 9.29 9.26
C ASN A 225 9.22 9.11 7.83
N ILE A 226 8.02 9.60 7.50
CA ILE A 226 7.52 9.55 6.13
C ILE A 226 7.85 10.85 5.41
N GLY A 227 8.37 10.69 4.20
CA GLY A 227 8.56 11.77 3.24
C GLY A 227 8.13 11.35 1.85
N SER A 228 8.04 12.33 0.96
CA SER A 228 7.72 12.08 -0.45
C SER A 228 8.49 13.01 -1.38
N LEU A 229 8.67 12.55 -2.60
CA LEU A 229 9.31 13.32 -3.66
C LEU A 229 8.71 12.97 -5.02
N ILE A 230 8.84 13.88 -5.97
CA ILE A 230 8.46 13.67 -7.36
C ILE A 230 9.73 13.62 -8.21
N CYS A 231 9.84 12.58 -9.03
CA CYS A 231 10.93 12.39 -9.99
C CYS A 231 10.41 12.57 -11.42
N HIS A 232 11.23 13.17 -12.27
CA HIS A 232 11.05 13.16 -13.72
C HIS A 232 12.11 12.26 -14.36
N GLY A 233 11.89 10.94 -14.32
CA GLY A 233 12.87 9.91 -14.61
C GLY A 233 13.68 9.58 -13.37
N THR A 234 14.94 9.98 -13.31
CA THR A 234 15.83 9.69 -12.18
C THR A 234 15.52 10.56 -10.97
N GLY A 235 15.55 9.97 -9.77
CA GLY A 235 15.39 10.64 -8.49
C GLY A 235 16.39 10.20 -7.43
N TYR A 236 16.57 11.05 -6.42
CA TYR A 236 17.41 10.81 -5.24
C TYR A 236 16.54 10.87 -4.00
N ILE A 237 16.59 9.83 -3.17
CA ILE A 237 15.84 9.80 -1.93
C ILE A 237 16.70 10.41 -0.81
N PRO A 238 16.18 11.40 -0.07
CA PRO A 238 16.92 12.02 1.01
C PRO A 238 17.31 10.98 2.09
N GLY A 239 18.61 10.83 2.34
CA GLY A 239 19.17 9.88 3.31
C GLY A 239 19.52 8.51 2.75
N LEU A 240 19.44 8.33 1.43
CA LEU A 240 19.91 7.13 0.73
C LEU A 240 20.95 7.54 -0.32
N GLU A 241 22.09 6.87 -0.32
CA GLU A 241 23.15 7.13 -1.31
C GLU A 241 22.93 6.31 -2.57
N GLY A 242 22.66 7.00 -3.68
CA GLY A 242 22.34 6.40 -4.96
C GLY A 242 21.17 7.08 -5.63
N ARG A 243 20.71 6.52 -6.73
CA ARG A 243 19.62 7.08 -7.52
C ARG A 243 18.66 5.99 -7.99
N LEU A 244 17.41 6.38 -8.14
CA LEU A 244 16.32 5.52 -8.61
C LEU A 244 15.76 6.05 -9.91
N ASN A 245 15.30 5.14 -10.75
CA ASN A 245 14.59 5.45 -11.99
C ASN A 245 13.38 4.50 -12.13
N PRO A 246 12.21 4.88 -11.61
CA PRO A 246 10.97 4.17 -11.89
C PRO A 246 10.58 4.36 -13.36
N ILE A 247 10.19 3.28 -14.02
CA ILE A 247 9.81 3.25 -15.43
C ILE A 247 8.45 2.61 -15.57
N LEU A 248 7.59 3.23 -16.36
CA LEU A 248 6.36 2.65 -16.90
C LEU A 248 6.58 2.42 -18.40
N ASP A 249 6.48 1.17 -18.85
CA ASP A 249 6.63 0.85 -20.26
C ASP A 249 5.30 1.03 -21.04
N THR A 250 5.38 0.91 -22.35
CA THR A 250 4.23 1.04 -23.25
C THR A 250 3.16 -0.06 -23.08
N SER A 251 3.50 -1.12 -22.33
CA SER A 251 2.59 -2.22 -21.98
C SER A 251 2.06 -2.11 -20.55
N ASN A 252 2.17 -0.93 -19.92
CA ASN A 252 1.77 -0.65 -18.54
C ASN A 252 2.48 -1.53 -17.48
N ARG A 253 3.68 -2.04 -17.80
CA ARG A 253 4.50 -2.74 -16.83
C ARG A 253 5.44 -1.76 -16.13
N THR A 254 5.67 -1.97 -14.85
CA THR A 254 6.48 -1.09 -14.02
C THR A 254 7.80 -1.75 -13.65
N TYR A 255 8.89 -1.01 -13.83
CA TYR A 255 10.26 -1.44 -13.56
C TYR A 255 11.00 -0.38 -12.75
N LEU A 256 11.88 -0.83 -11.89
CA LEU A 256 12.76 0.02 -11.08
C LEU A 256 14.21 -0.29 -11.42
N TYR A 257 14.94 0.71 -11.90
CA TYR A 257 16.38 0.72 -11.94
C TYR A 257 16.93 1.52 -10.76
N ALA A 258 18.02 1.08 -10.21
CA ALA A 258 18.74 1.81 -9.18
C ALA A 258 20.24 1.74 -9.46
N ASP A 259 20.97 2.76 -9.06
CA ASP A 259 22.41 2.84 -9.16
C ASP A 259 22.96 3.06 -7.74
N ASN A 260 23.90 2.21 -7.33
CA ASN A 260 24.42 2.10 -5.97
C ASN A 260 23.39 1.72 -4.89
N ILE A 261 22.28 1.12 -5.29
CA ILE A 261 21.22 0.68 -4.39
C ILE A 261 20.80 -0.74 -4.75
N ALA A 262 20.78 -1.64 -3.78
CA ALA A 262 20.17 -2.96 -3.89
C ALA A 262 18.65 -2.85 -3.72
N ILE A 263 17.89 -3.55 -4.55
CA ILE A 263 16.43 -3.59 -4.52
C ILE A 263 15.99 -4.94 -3.99
N ASP A 264 15.14 -4.98 -2.94
CA ASP A 264 14.59 -6.20 -2.33
C ASP A 264 15.63 -7.31 -2.12
N GLY A 265 16.75 -6.97 -1.46
CA GLY A 265 17.83 -7.92 -1.18
C GLY A 265 18.72 -8.26 -2.38
N GLY A 266 18.86 -7.36 -3.36
CA GLY A 266 19.75 -7.52 -4.50
C GLY A 266 19.14 -8.20 -5.72
N LYS A 267 17.83 -8.04 -5.93
CA LYS A 267 17.18 -8.51 -7.17
C LYS A 267 17.87 -7.97 -8.42
N ASN A 268 17.93 -8.81 -9.46
CA ASN A 268 18.41 -8.38 -10.76
C ASN A 268 17.61 -7.19 -11.30
N GLN A 269 18.31 -6.22 -11.85
CA GLN A 269 17.71 -5.02 -12.40
C GLN A 269 17.51 -5.15 -13.92
N PRO A 270 16.40 -4.61 -14.46
CA PRO A 270 15.35 -3.88 -13.76
C PRO A 270 14.47 -4.79 -12.88
N ALA A 271 14.26 -4.39 -11.65
CA ALA A 271 13.34 -5.10 -10.78
C ALA A 271 11.89 -4.68 -11.10
N THR A 272 10.97 -5.63 -11.26
CA THR A 272 9.55 -5.31 -11.41
C THR A 272 8.96 -4.86 -10.07
N PHE A 273 8.11 -3.85 -10.09
CA PHE A 273 7.36 -3.44 -8.90
C PHE A 273 5.87 -3.26 -9.23
N ARG A 274 5.05 -3.10 -8.21
CA ARG A 274 3.65 -2.71 -8.36
C ARG A 274 3.46 -1.34 -7.72
N VAL A 275 2.68 -0.47 -8.40
CA VAL A 275 2.31 0.83 -7.85
C VAL A 275 1.64 0.65 -6.49
N ASN A 276 1.98 1.51 -5.54
CA ASN A 276 1.53 1.50 -4.15
C ASN A 276 1.95 0.28 -3.31
N HIS A 277 2.87 -0.55 -3.79
CA HIS A 277 3.45 -1.66 -3.01
C HIS A 277 4.82 -1.27 -2.46
N PRO A 278 5.18 -1.74 -1.24
CA PRO A 278 6.49 -1.47 -0.67
C PRO A 278 7.58 -2.16 -1.46
N VAL A 279 8.69 -1.46 -1.61
CA VAL A 279 9.96 -1.96 -2.14
C VAL A 279 11.04 -1.59 -1.12
N GLU A 280 11.87 -2.53 -0.75
CA GLU A 280 13.01 -2.31 0.14
C GLU A 280 14.23 -1.92 -0.67
N LEU A 281 14.94 -0.92 -0.19
CA LEU A 281 16.16 -0.38 -0.80
C LEU A 281 17.28 -0.39 0.23
N GLU A 282 18.46 -0.83 -0.17
CA GLU A 282 19.67 -0.80 0.65
C GLU A 282 20.79 -0.14 -0.14
N ASP A 283 21.38 0.93 0.40
CA ASP A 283 22.50 1.61 -0.24
C ASP A 283 23.85 0.98 0.07
N CYS A 284 24.91 1.51 -0.54
CA CYS A 284 26.28 1.01 -0.34
C CYS A 284 26.82 1.18 1.09
N ASN A 285 26.18 1.99 1.93
CA ASN A 285 26.51 2.20 3.34
C ASN A 285 25.69 1.29 4.28
N GLY A 286 24.83 0.42 3.72
CA GLY A 286 23.93 -0.45 4.48
C GLY A 286 22.71 0.29 5.06
N VAL A 287 22.39 1.48 4.57
CA VAL A 287 21.16 2.18 4.96
C VAL A 287 19.98 1.51 4.27
N VAL A 288 19.09 0.95 5.06
CA VAL A 288 17.87 0.30 4.57
C VAL A 288 16.69 1.26 4.65
N MET A 289 15.96 1.41 3.55
CA MET A 289 14.80 2.28 3.45
C MET A 289 13.67 1.61 2.67
N GLN A 290 12.44 1.75 3.12
CA GLN A 290 11.27 1.28 2.39
C GLN A 290 10.68 2.42 1.57
N ILE A 291 10.36 2.14 0.31
CA ILE A 291 9.66 3.07 -0.58
C ILE A 291 8.36 2.51 -1.11
N ARG A 292 7.51 3.42 -1.63
CA ARG A 292 6.36 3.11 -2.48
C ARG A 292 6.31 4.09 -3.63
N VAL A 293 6.18 3.62 -4.84
CA VAL A 293 5.80 4.45 -5.98
C VAL A 293 4.29 4.60 -5.93
N LEU A 294 3.79 5.75 -5.45
CA LEU A 294 2.35 6.01 -5.30
C LEU A 294 1.67 6.24 -6.65
N HIS A 295 2.40 6.80 -7.60
CA HIS A 295 1.92 7.07 -8.95
C HIS A 295 3.09 7.13 -9.94
N ILE A 296 2.82 6.72 -11.17
CA ILE A 296 3.73 6.88 -12.30
C ILE A 296 2.93 7.13 -13.57
N GLN A 297 3.28 8.17 -14.33
CA GLN A 297 2.71 8.48 -15.63
C GLN A 297 3.79 9.11 -16.51
N GLY A 298 4.00 8.55 -17.71
CA GLY A 298 5.10 8.92 -18.56
C GLY A 298 6.45 8.81 -17.84
N ARG A 299 7.16 9.92 -17.71
CA ARG A 299 8.44 9.99 -16.97
C ARG A 299 8.30 10.55 -15.55
N THR A 300 7.10 10.84 -15.11
CA THR A 300 6.85 11.46 -13.79
C THR A 300 6.38 10.40 -12.81
N SER A 301 7.04 10.29 -11.67
CA SER A 301 6.66 9.40 -10.59
C SER A 301 6.61 10.12 -9.25
N LEU A 302 5.63 9.77 -8.42
CA LEU A 302 5.55 10.17 -7.02
C LEU A 302 6.00 9.01 -6.16
N ILE A 303 7.07 9.23 -5.39
CA ILE A 303 7.65 8.24 -4.49
C ILE A 303 7.43 8.71 -3.06
N GLN A 304 6.91 7.83 -2.24
CA GLN A 304 6.88 7.97 -0.79
C GLN A 304 7.95 7.06 -0.19
N PHE A 305 8.65 7.55 0.83
CA PHE A 305 9.71 6.81 1.51
C PHE A 305 9.55 6.89 3.02
N VAL A 306 10.02 5.85 3.70
CA VAL A 306 10.04 5.75 5.16
C VAL A 306 11.50 5.72 5.60
N ARG A 307 11.93 6.75 6.34
CA ARG A 307 13.31 6.81 6.88
C ARG A 307 13.51 5.78 7.98
N PRO A 308 14.68 5.16 8.08
CA PRO A 308 15.01 4.31 9.21
C PRO A 308 14.88 5.10 10.51
N ARG A 309 14.36 4.46 11.56
CA ARG A 309 14.47 5.00 12.92
C ARG A 309 15.89 4.74 13.37
N TYR A 310 16.66 5.78 13.57
CA TYR A 310 17.88 5.66 14.36
C TYR A 310 17.44 5.69 15.83
N ASP A 311 17.43 4.52 16.49
CA ASP A 311 17.30 4.47 17.95
C ASP A 311 18.48 5.27 18.53
N ARG A 312 18.15 6.36 19.23
CA ARG A 312 19.11 7.18 19.96
C ARG A 312 19.46 6.52 21.27
#